data_ca629dc8f7523d6df595f6ea6c4760be
#
_entry.id   ca629dc8f7523d6df595f6ea6c4760be
#
_cell.length_a   1.000
_cell.length_b   1.000
_cell.length_c   1.000
_cell.angle_alpha   90.00
_cell.angle_beta   90.00
_cell.angle_gamma   90.00
#
_symmetry.space_group_name_H-M   'P 1'
#
loop_
_entity.id
_entity.type
_entity.pdbx_description
1 polymer ?
#
loop_
_entity_poly.entity_id
_entity_poly.type
_entity_poly.pdbx_seq_one_letter_code
_entity_poly.pdbx_strand_id
1 'polypeptide(L)'
;MIKFFNLIFIIFSISISSLEQEYSSSQNKFSLLVHKTPTCGCCKKWVKHLEDNSFSMMIKDHQNLQKIKTQYSIKPKYQSCHTAVSKEGYIFEGHIPSKFIKNFLEDPEPNAIGLSVPGMPLGSPGMEVEGRFMPYDVLVLYKDGSSLSLIHI
;
A
#
# COMPACT_ATOMS: atom_id res chain seq x y z
N MET A 1 45.95 -8.71 34.97
CA MET A 1 45.45 -9.42 33.75
C MET A 1 43.93 -9.57 33.68
N ILE A 2 43.12 -8.93 34.53
CA ILE A 2 41.64 -9.13 34.59
C ILE A 2 40.86 -7.97 33.93
N LYS A 3 41.48 -6.80 33.69
CA LYS A 3 40.77 -5.62 33.10
C LYS A 3 40.63 -5.60 31.59
N PHE A 4 41.37 -6.37 30.83
CA PHE A 4 41.29 -6.41 29.36
C PHE A 4 40.17 -7.31 28.84
N PHE A 5 39.69 -8.28 29.60
CA PHE A 5 38.66 -9.22 29.18
C PHE A 5 37.26 -8.58 29.16
N ASN A 6 36.97 -7.62 30.06
CA ASN A 6 35.68 -6.96 30.15
C ASN A 6 35.44 -5.95 29.01
N LEU A 7 36.50 -5.34 28.45
CA LEU A 7 36.34 -4.35 27.36
C LEU A 7 35.95 -4.98 26.02
N ILE A 8 36.48 -6.19 25.77
CA ILE A 8 36.17 -6.94 24.54
C ILE A 8 34.72 -7.43 24.54
N PHE A 9 34.17 -7.81 25.70
CA PHE A 9 32.76 -8.26 25.80
C PHE A 9 31.76 -7.13 25.57
N ILE A 10 32.07 -5.91 26.01
CA ILE A 10 31.18 -4.73 25.81
C ILE A 10 31.13 -4.32 24.33
N ILE A 11 32.25 -4.35 23.62
CA ILE A 11 32.31 -4.00 22.18
C ILE A 11 31.53 -5.00 21.33
N PHE A 12 31.59 -6.30 21.67
CA PHE A 12 30.89 -7.35 20.96
C PHE A 12 29.37 -7.27 21.16
N SER A 13 28.89 -6.90 22.35
CA SER A 13 27.46 -6.72 22.65
C SER A 13 26.82 -5.53 21.90
N ILE A 14 27.56 -4.44 21.72
CA ILE A 14 27.07 -3.26 20.99
C ILE A 14 26.89 -3.55 19.49
N SER A 15 27.77 -4.35 18.90
CA SER A 15 27.72 -4.69 17.48
C SER A 15 26.50 -5.57 17.10
N ILE A 16 26.08 -6.47 18.00
CA ILE A 16 24.92 -7.35 17.77
C ILE A 16 23.61 -6.55 17.83
N SER A 17 23.50 -5.62 18.79
CA SER A 17 22.28 -4.79 18.93
C SER A 17 22.03 -3.88 17.73
N SER A 18 23.09 -3.38 17.08
CA SER A 18 22.97 -2.54 15.88
C SER A 18 22.47 -3.31 14.66
N LEU A 19 22.89 -4.56 14.50
CA LEU A 19 22.48 -5.43 13.38
C LEU A 19 21.03 -5.89 13.51
N GLU A 20 20.55 -6.16 14.72
CA GLU A 20 19.14 -6.52 14.95
C GLU A 20 18.19 -5.34 14.70
N GLN A 21 18.62 -4.12 14.96
CA GLN A 21 17.81 -2.91 14.75
C GLN A 21 17.70 -2.53 13.27
N GLU A 22 18.74 -2.74 12.44
CA GLU A 22 18.69 -2.59 10.99
C GLU A 22 17.82 -3.67 10.32
N TYR A 23 17.89 -4.92 10.77
CA TYR A 23 17.07 -6.01 10.25
C TYR A 23 15.58 -5.79 10.54
N SER A 24 15.22 -5.31 11.72
CA SER A 24 13.82 -5.00 12.10
C SER A 24 13.26 -3.80 11.33
N SER A 25 14.07 -2.80 10.98
CA SER A 25 13.61 -1.63 10.22
C SER A 25 13.36 -1.94 8.74
N SER A 26 14.03 -2.93 8.18
CA SER A 26 13.88 -3.35 6.79
C SER A 26 12.57 -4.11 6.51
N GLN A 27 11.94 -4.70 7.51
CA GLN A 27 10.74 -5.54 7.32
C GLN A 27 9.42 -4.76 7.17
N ASN A 28 9.38 -3.45 7.46
CA ASN A 28 8.14 -2.64 7.44
C ASN A 28 8.24 -1.37 6.58
N LYS A 29 8.95 -1.42 5.45
CA LYS A 29 9.13 -0.24 4.58
C LYS A 29 7.80 0.30 4.05
N PHE A 30 6.82 -0.57 3.75
CA PHE A 30 5.53 -0.19 3.20
C PHE A 30 4.40 -0.58 4.15
N SER A 31 3.65 0.41 4.65
CA SER A 31 2.50 0.19 5.54
C SER A 31 1.30 0.98 5.05
N LEU A 32 0.12 0.32 4.99
CA LEU A 32 -1.13 0.92 4.53
C LEU A 32 -2.26 0.69 5.54
N LEU A 33 -3.09 1.72 5.76
CA LEU A 33 -4.38 1.62 6.42
C LEU A 33 -5.47 1.43 5.35
N VAL A 34 -6.14 0.28 5.36
CA VAL A 34 -7.17 -0.08 4.37
C VAL A 34 -8.56 0.12 4.94
N HIS A 35 -9.33 1.01 4.32
CA HIS A 35 -10.75 1.21 4.57
C HIS A 35 -11.56 0.38 3.58
N LYS A 36 -12.35 -0.60 4.07
CA LYS A 36 -13.21 -1.46 3.25
C LYS A 36 -14.51 -1.80 3.99
N THR A 37 -15.45 -2.46 3.32
CA THR A 37 -16.60 -3.05 4.01
C THR A 37 -16.27 -4.45 4.53
N PRO A 38 -16.88 -4.91 5.64
CA PRO A 38 -16.55 -6.22 6.24
C PRO A 38 -16.86 -7.40 5.31
N THR A 39 -17.82 -7.24 4.41
CA THR A 39 -18.28 -8.28 3.47
C THR A 39 -17.53 -8.29 2.13
N CYS A 40 -16.64 -7.32 1.87
CA CYS A 40 -15.90 -7.23 0.62
C CYS A 40 -14.86 -8.36 0.46
N GLY A 41 -15.23 -9.41 -0.26
CA GLY A 41 -14.38 -10.58 -0.50
C GLY A 41 -13.17 -10.27 -1.38
N CYS A 42 -13.36 -9.51 -2.47
CA CYS A 42 -12.28 -9.09 -3.36
C CYS A 42 -11.27 -8.17 -2.66
N CYS A 43 -11.74 -7.28 -1.76
CA CYS A 43 -10.85 -6.45 -0.96
C CYS A 43 -9.93 -7.29 -0.05
N LYS A 44 -10.45 -8.38 0.54
CA LYS A 44 -9.64 -9.31 1.35
C LYS A 44 -8.56 -9.98 0.51
N LYS A 45 -8.88 -10.39 -0.72
CA LYS A 45 -7.90 -10.96 -1.66
C LYS A 45 -6.83 -9.95 -2.06
N TRP A 46 -7.22 -8.69 -2.31
CA TRP A 46 -6.27 -7.62 -2.59
C TRP A 46 -5.34 -7.33 -1.41
N VAL A 47 -5.86 -7.28 -0.18
CA VAL A 47 -5.04 -7.17 1.04
C VAL A 47 -4.01 -8.29 1.08
N LYS A 48 -4.44 -9.54 0.88
CA LYS A 48 -3.51 -10.68 0.83
C LYS A 48 -2.46 -10.53 -0.27
N HIS A 49 -2.83 -10.07 -1.47
CA HIS A 49 -1.87 -9.79 -2.54
C HIS A 49 -0.80 -8.78 -2.10
N LEU A 50 -1.14 -7.74 -1.34
CA LEU A 50 -0.16 -6.79 -0.81
C LEU A 50 0.70 -7.40 0.30
N GLU A 51 0.12 -8.17 1.22
CA GLU A 51 0.86 -8.87 2.27
C GLU A 51 1.89 -9.85 1.67
N ASP A 52 1.52 -10.62 0.65
CA ASP A 52 2.40 -11.52 -0.10
C ASP A 52 3.53 -10.75 -0.83
N ASN A 53 3.37 -9.44 -1.02
CA ASN A 53 4.36 -8.54 -1.59
C ASN A 53 5.03 -7.62 -0.55
N SER A 54 5.12 -8.05 0.71
CA SER A 54 5.86 -7.38 1.79
C SER A 54 5.29 -6.02 2.23
N PHE A 55 3.97 -5.82 2.13
CA PHE A 55 3.28 -4.71 2.77
C PHE A 55 2.80 -5.11 4.17
N SER A 56 2.85 -4.17 5.12
CA SER A 56 2.17 -4.26 6.41
C SER A 56 0.80 -3.60 6.31
N MET A 57 -0.26 -4.34 6.64
CA MET A 57 -1.63 -3.90 6.42
C MET A 57 -2.37 -3.70 7.76
N MET A 58 -2.97 -2.53 7.94
CA MET A 58 -3.98 -2.27 8.98
C MET A 58 -5.36 -2.17 8.34
N ILE A 59 -6.35 -2.89 8.89
CA ILE A 59 -7.69 -2.94 8.30
C ILE A 59 -8.68 -2.18 9.19
N LYS A 60 -9.49 -1.32 8.57
CA LYS A 60 -10.60 -0.65 9.21
C LYS A 60 -11.88 -0.86 8.40
N ASP A 61 -12.80 -1.62 8.97
CA ASP A 61 -14.09 -1.90 8.35
C ASP A 61 -15.09 -0.75 8.57
N HIS A 62 -15.88 -0.46 7.54
CA HIS A 62 -16.93 0.56 7.53
C HIS A 62 -18.20 0.00 6.89
N GLN A 63 -19.37 0.43 7.37
CA GLN A 63 -20.65 0.10 6.74
C GLN A 63 -20.81 0.84 5.40
N ASN A 64 -20.23 2.04 5.29
CA ASN A 64 -20.24 2.87 4.08
C ASN A 64 -18.91 3.62 3.93
N LEU A 65 -18.34 3.59 2.75
CA LEU A 65 -17.05 4.22 2.43
C LEU A 65 -17.17 5.65 1.88
N GLN A 66 -18.38 6.14 1.61
CA GLN A 66 -18.57 7.45 0.98
C GLN A 66 -17.91 8.57 1.78
N LYS A 67 -18.03 8.53 3.12
CA LYS A 67 -17.40 9.51 4.00
C LYS A 67 -15.86 9.50 3.87
N ILE A 68 -15.26 8.31 3.77
CA ILE A 68 -13.81 8.14 3.57
C ILE A 68 -13.39 8.69 2.20
N LYS A 69 -14.12 8.33 1.14
CA LYS A 69 -13.82 8.81 -0.22
C LYS A 69 -13.93 10.33 -0.34
N THR A 70 -14.92 10.93 0.31
CA THR A 70 -15.06 12.40 0.39
C THR A 70 -13.92 13.03 1.17
N GLN A 71 -13.54 12.46 2.32
CA GLN A 71 -12.42 12.94 3.15
C GLN A 71 -11.11 13.02 2.37
N TYR A 72 -10.86 12.03 1.50
CA TYR A 72 -9.65 11.97 0.66
C TYR A 72 -9.85 12.58 -0.74
N SER A 73 -10.97 13.30 -0.98
CA SER A 73 -11.28 14.00 -2.24
C SER A 73 -11.27 13.09 -3.48
N ILE A 74 -11.63 11.81 -3.31
CA ILE A 74 -11.68 10.84 -4.40
C ILE A 74 -12.96 11.07 -5.21
N LYS A 75 -12.81 11.64 -6.40
CA LYS A 75 -13.96 11.91 -7.30
C LYS A 75 -14.69 10.63 -7.69
N PRO A 76 -16.03 10.63 -7.89
CA PRO A 76 -16.82 9.43 -8.18
C PRO A 76 -16.26 8.59 -9.34
N LYS A 77 -15.75 9.22 -10.39
CA LYS A 77 -15.18 8.54 -11.56
C LYS A 77 -13.91 7.73 -11.28
N TYR A 78 -13.24 7.96 -10.13
CA TYR A 78 -12.04 7.26 -9.72
C TYR A 78 -12.28 6.22 -8.62
N GLN A 79 -13.52 6.12 -8.12
CA GLN A 79 -13.85 5.28 -6.96
C GLN A 79 -13.90 3.78 -7.31
N SER A 80 -13.54 2.97 -6.31
CA SER A 80 -13.61 1.52 -6.31
C SER A 80 -14.19 1.01 -4.98
N CYS A 81 -13.98 -0.27 -4.64
CA CYS A 81 -14.60 -0.91 -3.47
C CYS A 81 -13.86 -0.71 -2.14
N HIS A 82 -12.61 -0.18 -2.16
CA HIS A 82 -11.83 0.12 -0.96
C HIS A 82 -10.86 1.28 -1.21
N THR A 83 -10.39 1.87 -0.11
CA THR A 83 -9.41 2.96 -0.13
C THR A 83 -8.29 2.59 0.85
N ALA A 84 -7.04 2.55 0.41
CA ALA A 84 -5.89 2.41 1.29
C ALA A 84 -5.14 3.75 1.40
N VAL A 85 -4.50 3.97 2.55
CA VAL A 85 -3.78 5.22 2.85
C VAL A 85 -2.41 4.88 3.44
N SER A 86 -1.35 5.46 2.90
CA SER A 86 0.00 5.34 3.46
C SER A 86 0.22 6.23 4.66
N LYS A 87 1.35 6.05 5.36
CA LYS A 87 1.75 6.92 6.50
C LYS A 87 1.97 8.37 6.07
N GLU A 88 2.42 8.59 4.83
CA GLU A 88 2.65 9.89 4.23
C GLU A 88 1.36 10.57 3.76
N GLY A 89 0.21 9.86 3.81
CA GLY A 89 -1.10 10.36 3.42
C GLY A 89 -1.47 10.12 1.94
N TYR A 90 -0.66 9.38 1.18
CA TYR A 90 -1.02 8.99 -0.19
C TYR A 90 -2.14 7.97 -0.20
N ILE A 91 -3.06 8.11 -1.15
CA ILE A 91 -4.21 7.23 -1.31
C ILE A 91 -3.99 6.20 -2.43
N PHE A 92 -4.51 5.01 -2.20
CA PHE A 92 -4.52 3.91 -3.17
C PHE A 92 -5.94 3.37 -3.25
N GLU A 93 -6.63 3.73 -4.33
CA GLU A 93 -8.06 3.44 -4.52
C GLU A 93 -8.24 2.23 -5.43
N GLY A 94 -8.84 1.17 -4.90
CA GLY A 94 -9.17 -0.04 -5.66
C GLY A 94 -8.00 -1.01 -5.86
N HIS A 95 -8.13 -1.88 -6.85
CA HIS A 95 -7.34 -3.10 -7.03
C HIS A 95 -5.99 -2.87 -7.74
N ILE A 96 -5.17 -1.96 -7.21
CA ILE A 96 -3.88 -1.59 -7.77
C ILE A 96 -2.87 -2.70 -7.53
N PRO A 97 -2.12 -3.17 -8.54
CA PRO A 97 -1.02 -4.12 -8.35
C PRO A 97 0.09 -3.56 -7.45
N SER A 98 0.60 -4.38 -6.54
CA SER A 98 1.59 -4.02 -5.50
C SER A 98 2.81 -3.28 -6.05
N LYS A 99 3.30 -3.66 -7.24
CA LYS A 99 4.47 -3.05 -7.88
C LYS A 99 4.30 -1.55 -8.13
N PHE A 100 3.10 -1.11 -8.52
CA PHE A 100 2.85 0.32 -8.79
C PHE A 100 2.75 1.13 -7.51
N ILE A 101 2.19 0.54 -6.45
CA ILE A 101 2.17 1.18 -5.12
C ILE A 101 3.59 1.34 -4.58
N LYS A 102 4.45 0.31 -4.71
CA LYS A 102 5.86 0.39 -4.29
C LYS A 102 6.60 1.49 -5.04
N ASN A 103 6.55 1.46 -6.37
CA ASN A 103 7.22 2.45 -7.21
C ASN A 103 6.76 3.88 -6.88
N PHE A 104 5.44 4.08 -6.70
CA PHE A 104 4.89 5.38 -6.33
C PHE A 104 5.36 5.85 -4.93
N LEU A 105 5.42 4.96 -3.94
CA LEU A 105 5.88 5.30 -2.60
C LEU A 105 7.40 5.56 -2.55
N GLU A 106 8.17 4.99 -3.45
CA GLU A 106 9.62 5.23 -3.56
C GLU A 106 9.95 6.54 -4.28
N ASP A 107 9.17 6.91 -5.29
CA ASP A 107 9.34 8.14 -6.07
C ASP A 107 7.97 8.75 -6.45
N PRO A 108 7.29 9.44 -5.51
CA PRO A 108 5.99 10.03 -5.75
C PRO A 108 6.05 11.18 -6.75
N GLU A 109 5.15 11.18 -7.74
CA GLU A 109 5.06 12.31 -8.67
C GLU A 109 4.68 13.63 -7.98
N PRO A 110 5.25 14.77 -8.41
CA PRO A 110 4.91 16.09 -7.87
C PRO A 110 3.39 16.37 -7.96
N ASN A 111 2.80 16.86 -6.87
CA ASN A 111 1.37 17.16 -6.74
C ASN A 111 0.43 15.95 -6.83
N ALA A 112 0.93 14.73 -6.94
CA ALA A 112 0.11 13.54 -6.85
C ALA A 112 -0.43 13.36 -5.43
N ILE A 113 -1.66 12.85 -5.32
CA ILE A 113 -2.28 12.44 -4.06
C ILE A 113 -2.31 10.92 -3.91
N GLY A 114 -1.99 10.17 -4.96
CA GLY A 114 -1.94 8.71 -4.97
C GLY A 114 -2.34 8.10 -6.29
N LEU A 115 -2.75 6.83 -6.25
CA LEU A 115 -3.11 6.03 -7.42
C LEU A 115 -4.55 5.54 -7.35
N SER A 116 -5.14 5.21 -8.52
CA SER A 116 -6.46 4.56 -8.60
C SER A 116 -6.51 3.52 -9.72
N VAL A 117 -7.21 2.42 -9.44
CA VAL A 117 -7.82 1.52 -10.44
C VAL A 117 -9.33 1.66 -10.26
N PRO A 118 -10.02 2.49 -11.08
CA PRO A 118 -11.45 2.72 -10.94
C PRO A 118 -12.29 1.46 -11.17
N GLY A 119 -13.40 1.36 -10.44
CA GLY A 119 -14.27 0.19 -10.55
C GLY A 119 -13.64 -1.08 -9.99
N MET A 120 -13.92 -2.22 -10.62
CA MET A 120 -13.44 -3.55 -10.21
C MET A 120 -13.16 -4.39 -11.47
N PRO A 121 -12.12 -4.04 -12.27
CA PRO A 121 -11.84 -4.75 -13.51
C PRO A 121 -11.40 -6.19 -13.24
N LEU A 122 -11.97 -7.14 -14.00
CA LEU A 122 -11.61 -8.55 -13.90
C LEU A 122 -10.15 -8.74 -14.31
N GLY A 123 -9.42 -9.55 -13.54
CA GLY A 123 -7.98 -9.80 -13.75
C GLY A 123 -7.07 -8.85 -12.95
N SER A 124 -7.61 -7.76 -12.36
CA SER A 124 -6.82 -6.99 -11.38
C SER A 124 -6.64 -7.79 -10.07
N PRO A 125 -5.62 -7.48 -9.25
CA PRO A 125 -5.33 -8.25 -8.02
C PRO A 125 -6.54 -8.36 -7.09
N GLY A 126 -6.96 -9.57 -6.75
CA GLY A 126 -8.16 -9.87 -5.96
C GLY A 126 -9.46 -9.95 -6.77
N MET A 127 -9.41 -9.67 -8.07
CA MET A 127 -10.52 -9.76 -9.03
C MET A 127 -10.26 -10.79 -10.13
N GLU A 128 -9.35 -11.72 -9.90
CA GLU A 128 -9.02 -12.79 -10.84
C GLU A 128 -10.19 -13.77 -10.97
N VAL A 129 -10.58 -14.02 -12.22
CA VAL A 129 -11.56 -15.03 -12.62
C VAL A 129 -10.99 -15.80 -13.80
N GLU A 130 -10.95 -17.12 -13.70
CA GLU A 130 -10.37 -17.96 -14.74
C GLU A 130 -10.94 -17.67 -16.14
N GLY A 131 -10.05 -17.48 -17.11
CA GLY A 131 -10.39 -17.20 -18.50
C GLY A 131 -11.04 -15.82 -18.75
N ARG A 132 -11.09 -14.93 -17.77
CA ARG A 132 -11.71 -13.60 -17.91
C ARG A 132 -10.73 -12.49 -17.52
N PHE A 133 -10.58 -11.52 -18.41
CA PHE A 133 -9.78 -10.33 -18.22
C PHE A 133 -10.45 -9.11 -18.81
N MET A 134 -10.36 -7.97 -18.13
CA MET A 134 -10.81 -6.66 -18.63
C MET A 134 -9.61 -5.70 -18.59
N PRO A 135 -9.20 -5.11 -19.71
CA PRO A 135 -8.16 -4.08 -19.72
C PRO A 135 -8.51 -2.93 -18.75
N TYR A 136 -7.52 -2.39 -18.06
CA TYR A 136 -7.71 -1.30 -17.11
C TYR A 136 -6.48 -0.40 -17.00
N ASP A 137 -6.70 0.84 -16.59
CA ASP A 137 -5.64 1.79 -16.31
C ASP A 137 -5.31 1.83 -14.81
N VAL A 138 -4.03 2.00 -14.49
CA VAL A 138 -3.59 2.54 -13.21
C VAL A 138 -3.43 4.05 -13.40
N LEU A 139 -4.23 4.83 -12.70
CA LEU A 139 -4.24 6.29 -12.79
C LEU A 139 -3.43 6.91 -11.65
N VAL A 140 -2.60 7.91 -11.95
CA VAL A 140 -2.11 8.88 -10.96
C VAL A 140 -3.19 9.93 -10.74
N LEU A 141 -3.53 10.22 -9.48
CA LEU A 141 -4.48 11.25 -9.08
C LEU A 141 -3.75 12.48 -8.57
N TYR A 142 -4.17 13.68 -8.96
CA TYR A 142 -3.53 14.95 -8.58
C TYR A 142 -4.43 15.81 -7.69
N LYS A 143 -3.79 16.75 -6.95
CA LYS A 143 -4.46 17.69 -6.01
C LYS A 143 -5.53 18.55 -6.67
N ASP A 144 -5.38 18.90 -7.95
CA ASP A 144 -6.35 19.67 -8.72
C ASP A 144 -7.56 18.83 -9.17
N GLY A 145 -7.51 17.53 -8.88
CA GLY A 145 -8.54 16.54 -9.24
C GLY A 145 -8.47 16.07 -10.69
N SER A 146 -7.37 16.33 -11.38
CA SER A 146 -7.02 15.67 -12.64
C SER A 146 -6.46 14.27 -12.41
N SER A 147 -6.26 13.52 -13.48
CA SER A 147 -5.56 12.23 -13.46
C SER A 147 -4.78 12.03 -14.75
N LEU A 148 -3.75 11.20 -14.66
CA LEU A 148 -2.98 10.72 -15.81
C LEU A 148 -2.94 9.19 -15.76
N SER A 149 -3.04 8.52 -16.90
CA SER A 149 -2.79 7.08 -16.98
C SER A 149 -1.30 6.82 -16.82
N LEU A 150 -0.93 6.11 -15.76
CA LEU A 150 0.45 5.66 -15.51
C LEU A 150 0.77 4.49 -16.44
N ILE A 151 -0.17 3.57 -16.61
CA ILE A 151 -0.07 2.41 -17.48
C ILE A 151 -1.46 1.87 -17.81
N HIS A 152 -1.60 1.30 -19.00
CA HIS A 152 -2.71 0.47 -19.44
C HIS A 152 -2.31 -1.01 -19.35
N ILE A 153 -3.11 -1.83 -18.68
CA ILE A 153 -2.86 -3.25 -18.43
C ILE A 153 -3.88 -4.09 -19.20
#